data_ca323bd50225d87e9cffefde5110f27f
#
_entry.id   ca323bd50225d87e9cffefde5110f27f
#
_cell.length_a   1.000
_cell.length_b   1.000
_cell.length_c   1.000
_cell.angle_alpha   90.00
_cell.angle_beta   90.00
_cell.angle_gamma   90.00
#
_symmetry.space_group_name_H-M   'P 1'
#
loop_
_entity.id
_entity.type
_entity.pdbx_description
1 polymer ?
#
loop_
_entity_poly.entity_id
_entity_poly.type
_entity_poly.pdbx_seq_one_letter_code
_entity_poly.pdbx_strand_id
1 'polypeptide(L)'
;MSTSAIIYSGYNMCKFYDGTKLLSLQDLNGQRPEIYICTTNRTGGKTTFFGKLCVKKFLNNGEKFCLLYRYNYELDGIADKFFKDIGRLFFPKYNMTSERRASGIFHELYIVENGCDNKVSCGYAITLNSADQIKKYSHLFSDVQRIMFDEFQSESCHYCPDEIKKFISVHTSIARGAGEQIRYVPVYMLSN
;
A
#
# COMPACT_ATOMS: atom_id res chain seq x y z
N MET A 1 -11.48 -33.76 10.42
CA MET A 1 -10.18 -34.31 10.78
C MET A 1 -9.13 -33.24 10.56
N SER A 2 -8.76 -32.68 11.66
CA SER A 2 -7.45 -32.17 12.05
C SER A 2 -6.60 -31.43 11.02
N THR A 3 -6.86 -30.16 10.89
CA THR A 3 -6.03 -29.22 10.14
C THR A 3 -5.20 -28.30 11.04
N SER A 4 -5.26 -28.52 12.32
CA SER A 4 -4.67 -27.62 13.33
C SER A 4 -3.27 -28.01 13.78
N ALA A 5 -2.77 -29.16 13.38
CA ALA A 5 -1.52 -29.70 13.92
C ALA A 5 -0.25 -29.21 13.21
N ILE A 6 -0.36 -28.51 12.09
CA ILE A 6 0.80 -28.10 11.30
C ILE A 6 1.42 -26.79 11.77
N ILE A 7 0.74 -26.09 12.65
CA ILE A 7 1.13 -24.72 13.01
C ILE A 7 2.31 -24.66 13.99
N TYR A 8 2.66 -25.76 14.64
CA TYR A 8 3.60 -25.75 15.76
C TYR A 8 4.81 -26.67 15.64
N SER A 9 5.12 -27.11 14.44
CA SER A 9 6.36 -27.86 14.24
C SER A 9 7.49 -26.91 13.87
N GLY A 10 8.30 -26.57 14.82
CA GLY A 10 9.61 -26.04 14.54
C GLY A 10 9.79 -24.56 14.87
N TYR A 11 10.87 -24.28 15.45
CA TYR A 11 11.47 -23.06 15.95
C TYR A 11 11.63 -21.88 14.96
N ASN A 12 10.90 -21.85 13.87
CA ASN A 12 10.77 -20.67 13.00
C ASN A 12 9.34 -20.21 13.00
N MET A 13 8.87 -19.66 14.11
CA MET A 13 7.67 -18.84 14.09
C MET A 13 7.93 -17.68 13.11
N CYS A 14 7.22 -17.68 12.03
CA CYS A 14 7.19 -16.55 11.12
C CYS A 14 6.80 -15.33 11.96
N LYS A 15 7.77 -14.45 12.23
CA LYS A 15 7.60 -13.30 13.12
C LYS A 15 6.56 -12.31 12.60
N PHE A 16 6.16 -12.48 11.34
CA PHE A 16 5.25 -11.61 10.62
C PHE A 16 4.21 -12.42 9.85
N TYR A 17 3.06 -11.82 9.64
CA TYR A 17 2.00 -12.36 8.80
C TYR A 17 2.55 -12.74 7.40
N ASP A 18 2.15 -13.90 6.92
CA ASP A 18 2.44 -14.38 5.57
C ASP A 18 1.17 -14.33 4.71
N GLY A 19 1.10 -13.34 3.83
CA GLY A 19 0.00 -13.14 2.88
C GLY A 19 0.14 -13.91 1.57
N THR A 20 1.09 -14.82 1.44
CA THR A 20 1.36 -15.53 0.17
C THR A 20 0.13 -16.27 -0.34
N LYS A 21 -0.62 -16.93 0.55
CA LYS A 21 -1.87 -17.62 0.19
C LYS A 21 -2.93 -16.64 -0.29
N LEU A 22 -3.08 -15.49 0.38
CA LEU A 22 -4.03 -14.46 -0.05
C LEU A 22 -3.70 -13.96 -1.45
N LEU A 23 -2.43 -13.71 -1.73
CA LEU A 23 -1.95 -13.23 -3.03
C LEU A 23 -2.06 -14.28 -4.16
N SER A 24 -2.21 -15.56 -3.83
CA SER A 24 -2.38 -16.65 -4.80
C SER A 24 -3.84 -16.91 -5.16
N LEU A 25 -4.80 -16.22 -4.55
CA LEU A 25 -6.21 -16.40 -4.86
C LEU A 25 -6.53 -16.01 -6.30
N GLN A 26 -7.43 -16.77 -6.88
CA GLN A 26 -8.00 -16.54 -8.21
C GLN A 26 -9.51 -16.74 -8.14
N ASP A 27 -10.25 -16.09 -9.01
CA ASP A 27 -11.67 -16.33 -9.20
C ASP A 27 -11.93 -17.63 -9.97
N LEU A 28 -13.20 -17.94 -10.23
CA LEU A 28 -13.60 -19.13 -10.96
C LEU A 28 -13.09 -19.18 -12.43
N ASN A 29 -12.69 -18.02 -12.95
CA ASN A 29 -12.13 -17.88 -14.31
C ASN A 29 -10.59 -17.84 -14.32
N GLY A 30 -9.96 -18.05 -13.16
CA GLY A 30 -8.50 -17.97 -12.99
C GLY A 30 -7.95 -16.53 -12.96
N GLN A 31 -8.81 -15.53 -12.84
CA GLN A 31 -8.39 -14.13 -12.75
C GLN A 31 -8.04 -13.74 -11.33
N ARG A 32 -7.06 -12.87 -11.19
CA ARG A 32 -6.65 -12.35 -9.88
C ARG A 32 -7.64 -11.31 -9.37
N PRO A 33 -8.01 -11.33 -8.07
CA PRO A 33 -8.83 -10.29 -7.47
C PRO A 33 -8.20 -8.90 -7.60
N GLU A 34 -9.02 -7.89 -7.81
CA GLU A 34 -8.56 -6.50 -7.74
C GLU A 34 -8.42 -6.01 -6.29
N ILE A 35 -9.23 -6.55 -5.37
CA ILE A 35 -9.22 -6.16 -3.96
C ILE A 35 -8.92 -7.38 -3.10
N TYR A 36 -7.87 -7.26 -2.31
CA TYR A 36 -7.46 -8.22 -1.29
C TYR A 36 -7.74 -7.64 0.09
N ILE A 37 -8.60 -8.29 0.86
CA ILE A 37 -8.93 -7.86 2.22
C ILE A 37 -8.21 -8.78 3.20
N CYS A 38 -7.43 -8.19 4.09
CA CYS A 38 -6.68 -8.88 5.11
C CYS A 38 -6.98 -8.29 6.49
N THR A 39 -7.68 -9.06 7.30
CA THR A 39 -7.96 -8.72 8.70
C THR A 39 -7.29 -9.73 9.62
N THR A 40 -6.56 -9.25 10.62
CA THR A 40 -5.94 -10.08 11.65
C THR A 40 -5.83 -9.27 12.93
N ASN A 41 -5.44 -9.91 14.03
CA ASN A 41 -5.15 -9.19 15.27
C ASN A 41 -4.06 -8.13 15.09
N ARG A 42 -4.08 -7.10 15.93
CA ARG A 42 -2.99 -6.12 16.06
C ARG A 42 -1.65 -6.83 16.19
N THR A 43 -0.59 -6.19 15.73
CA THR A 43 0.79 -6.71 15.77
C THR A 43 1.02 -7.98 14.92
N GLY A 44 0.03 -8.44 14.16
CA GLY A 44 0.16 -9.62 13.29
C GLY A 44 1.17 -9.46 12.14
N GLY A 45 1.60 -8.22 11.83
CA GLY A 45 2.62 -7.96 10.80
C GLY A 45 2.07 -7.82 9.38
N LYS A 46 0.76 -7.60 9.20
CA LYS A 46 0.14 -7.35 7.88
C LYS A 46 0.80 -6.20 7.14
N THR A 47 0.83 -5.03 7.79
CA THR A 47 1.45 -3.81 7.25
C THR A 47 2.91 -4.05 6.88
N THR A 48 3.64 -4.80 7.71
CA THR A 48 5.03 -5.18 7.44
C THR A 48 5.15 -6.08 6.22
N PHE A 49 4.26 -7.08 6.07
CA PHE A 49 4.27 -7.99 4.92
C PHE A 49 3.98 -7.24 3.61
N PHE A 50 2.87 -6.51 3.56
CA PHE A 50 2.46 -5.79 2.34
C PHE A 50 3.36 -4.60 2.04
N GLY A 51 3.85 -3.89 3.05
CA GLY A 51 4.84 -2.83 2.87
C GLY A 51 6.16 -3.36 2.31
N LYS A 52 6.68 -4.48 2.86
CA LYS A 52 7.84 -5.19 2.29
C LYS A 52 7.59 -5.60 0.83
N LEU A 53 6.40 -6.10 0.52
CA LEU A 53 6.01 -6.47 -0.85
C LEU A 53 6.09 -5.26 -1.79
N CYS A 54 5.51 -4.12 -1.39
CA CYS A 54 5.52 -2.88 -2.18
C CYS A 54 6.95 -2.42 -2.46
N VAL A 55 7.78 -2.30 -1.43
CA VAL A 55 9.16 -1.84 -1.55
C VAL A 55 10.01 -2.82 -2.37
N LYS A 56 9.89 -4.14 -2.11
CA LYS A 56 10.62 -5.16 -2.87
C LYS A 56 10.29 -5.13 -4.36
N LYS A 57 9.02 -4.95 -4.70
CA LYS A 57 8.57 -4.87 -6.10
C LYS A 57 9.09 -3.62 -6.79
N PHE A 58 9.14 -2.50 -6.07
CA PHE A 58 9.75 -1.30 -6.60
C PHE A 58 11.26 -1.49 -6.83
N LEU A 59 12.00 -1.96 -5.84
CA LEU A 59 13.46 -2.16 -5.95
C LEU A 59 13.85 -3.15 -7.05
N ASN A 60 13.04 -4.20 -7.27
CA ASN A 60 13.34 -5.22 -8.27
C ASN A 60 12.89 -4.84 -9.68
N ASN A 61 11.74 -4.20 -9.82
CA ASN A 61 11.05 -4.05 -11.09
C ASN A 61 10.70 -2.58 -11.43
N GLY A 62 10.97 -1.63 -10.54
CA GLY A 62 10.53 -0.23 -10.70
C GLY A 62 9.01 -0.03 -10.51
N GLU A 63 8.29 -1.05 -9.98
CA GLU A 63 6.84 -1.00 -9.83
C GLU A 63 6.44 -0.06 -8.69
N LYS A 64 6.02 1.16 -9.02
CA LYS A 64 5.57 2.14 -8.03
C LYS A 64 4.30 1.69 -7.31
N PHE A 65 4.14 2.18 -6.08
CA PHE A 65 2.98 1.88 -5.24
C PHE A 65 2.34 3.16 -4.69
N CYS A 66 1.10 3.03 -4.25
CA CYS A 66 0.37 4.11 -3.61
C CYS A 66 -0.07 3.67 -2.21
N LEU A 67 0.22 4.49 -1.21
CA LEU A 67 -0.33 4.37 0.13
C LEU A 67 -1.61 5.20 0.19
N LEU A 68 -2.71 4.59 0.60
CA LEU A 68 -4.02 5.23 0.71
C LEU A 68 -4.40 5.37 2.18
N TYR A 69 -4.81 6.56 2.57
CA TYR A 69 -5.28 6.93 3.91
C TYR A 69 -6.63 7.62 3.85
N ARG A 70 -7.24 7.90 4.99
CA ARG A 70 -8.51 8.63 5.03
C ARG A 70 -8.32 10.13 4.99
N TYR A 71 -7.44 10.65 5.85
CA TYR A 71 -7.33 12.07 6.13
C TYR A 71 -5.92 12.61 5.91
N ASN A 72 -5.82 13.88 5.55
CA ASN A 72 -4.54 14.51 5.20
C ASN A 72 -3.54 14.55 6.37
N TYR A 73 -4.01 14.63 7.61
CA TYR A 73 -3.11 14.62 8.77
C TYR A 73 -2.36 13.28 8.93
N GLU A 74 -2.87 12.20 8.35
CA GLU A 74 -2.21 10.90 8.38
C GLU A 74 -0.95 10.86 7.52
N LEU A 75 -0.85 11.78 6.54
CA LEU A 75 0.32 11.89 5.67
C LEU A 75 1.53 12.57 6.34
N ASP A 76 1.35 13.22 7.48
CA ASP A 76 2.47 13.84 8.19
C ASP A 76 3.45 12.78 8.69
N GLY A 77 4.72 12.92 8.27
CA GLY A 77 5.76 11.94 8.58
C GLY A 77 5.55 10.57 7.95
N ILE A 78 4.80 10.48 6.84
CA ILE A 78 4.39 9.21 6.24
C ILE A 78 5.57 8.32 5.83
N ALA A 79 6.65 8.89 5.34
CA ALA A 79 7.83 8.12 4.95
C ALA A 79 8.41 7.36 6.15
N ASP A 80 8.58 8.03 7.27
CA ASP A 80 9.09 7.40 8.50
C ASP A 80 8.10 6.39 9.07
N LYS A 81 6.82 6.75 9.16
CA LYS A 81 5.78 5.85 9.67
C LYS A 81 5.70 4.56 8.88
N PHE A 82 5.77 4.64 7.56
CA PHE A 82 5.68 3.48 6.69
C PHE A 82 6.97 2.68 6.65
N PHE A 83 8.11 3.35 6.50
CA PHE A 83 9.35 2.68 6.12
C PHE A 83 10.27 2.31 7.28
N LYS A 84 10.17 2.96 8.46
CA LYS A 84 11.07 2.79 9.59
C LYS A 84 11.35 1.32 9.95
N ASP A 85 10.29 0.56 10.19
CA ASP A 85 10.45 -0.85 10.58
C ASP A 85 10.75 -1.76 9.38
N ILE A 86 10.15 -1.48 8.24
CA ILE A 86 10.38 -2.23 6.98
C ILE A 86 11.83 -2.04 6.51
N GLY A 87 12.32 -0.81 6.52
CA GLY A 87 13.69 -0.49 6.16
C GLY A 87 14.69 -1.18 7.07
N ARG A 88 14.53 -1.01 8.38
CA ARG A 88 15.42 -1.64 9.37
C ARG A 88 15.49 -3.17 9.23
N LEU A 89 14.36 -3.83 8.95
CA LEU A 89 14.27 -5.28 8.94
C LEU A 89 14.65 -5.91 7.60
N PHE A 90 14.35 -5.26 6.49
CA PHE A 90 14.46 -5.88 5.17
C PHE A 90 15.30 -5.11 4.16
N PHE A 91 15.44 -3.79 4.36
CA PHE A 91 16.14 -2.92 3.42
C PHE A 91 17.10 -1.93 4.12
N PRO A 92 18.05 -2.44 4.94
CA PRO A 92 18.89 -1.59 5.79
C PRO A 92 19.83 -0.64 5.01
N LYS A 93 19.98 -0.86 3.70
CA LYS A 93 20.76 0.01 2.82
C LYS A 93 19.99 1.23 2.30
N TYR A 94 18.69 1.31 2.59
CA TYR A 94 17.81 2.33 2.04
C TYR A 94 17.12 3.14 3.14
N ASN A 95 16.85 4.40 2.82
CA ASN A 95 15.96 5.28 3.56
C ASN A 95 14.81 5.72 2.67
N MET A 96 13.73 6.21 3.28
CA MET A 96 12.60 6.77 2.56
C MET A 96 12.36 8.22 3.01
N THR A 97 12.05 9.07 2.04
CA THR A 97 11.63 10.46 2.28
C THR A 97 10.33 10.74 1.54
N SER A 98 9.64 11.80 1.93
CA SER A 98 8.43 12.23 1.23
C SER A 98 8.44 13.73 0.99
N GLU A 99 7.85 14.13 -0.14
CA GLU A 99 7.66 15.54 -0.50
C GLU A 99 6.18 15.84 -0.72
N ARG A 100 5.71 16.94 -0.16
CA ARG A 100 4.36 17.44 -0.40
C ARG A 100 4.24 17.94 -1.85
N ARG A 101 3.20 17.50 -2.53
CA ARG A 101 2.89 17.88 -3.91
C ARG A 101 1.51 18.51 -4.00
N ALA A 102 1.30 19.33 -5.03
CA ALA A 102 0.03 19.98 -5.29
C ALA A 102 -0.54 20.69 -4.04
N SER A 103 0.25 21.52 -3.39
CA SER A 103 -0.13 22.21 -2.15
C SER A 103 -0.57 21.28 -1.02
N GLY A 104 0.01 20.07 -0.94
CA GLY A 104 -0.24 19.10 0.11
C GLY A 104 -1.44 18.16 -0.14
N ILE A 105 -1.98 18.13 -1.36
CA ILE A 105 -3.06 17.20 -1.74
C ILE A 105 -2.57 15.75 -1.67
N PHE A 106 -1.31 15.50 -2.04
CA PHE A 106 -0.66 14.20 -1.92
C PHE A 106 0.83 14.36 -1.60
N HIS A 107 1.46 13.27 -1.19
CA HIS A 107 2.89 13.20 -1.03
C HIS A 107 3.50 12.26 -2.07
N GLU A 108 4.62 12.64 -2.63
CA GLU A 108 5.45 11.75 -3.44
C GLU A 108 6.51 11.12 -2.54
N LEU A 109 6.66 9.80 -2.64
CA LEU A 109 7.58 9.00 -1.85
C LEU A 109 8.85 8.73 -2.63
N TYR A 110 9.99 8.89 -1.98
CA TYR A 110 11.30 8.66 -2.57
C TYR A 110 12.08 7.66 -1.74
N ILE A 111 12.74 6.74 -2.41
CA ILE A 111 13.72 5.85 -1.80
C ILE A 111 15.12 6.37 -2.10
N VAL A 112 16.00 6.29 -1.11
CA VAL A 112 17.37 6.79 -1.16
C VAL A 112 18.29 5.69 -0.68
N GLU A 113 19.32 5.34 -1.43
CA GLU A 113 20.36 4.43 -0.96
C GLU A 113 21.31 5.18 -0.02
N ASN A 114 21.67 4.56 1.10
CA ASN A 114 22.52 5.18 2.11
C ASN A 114 23.89 5.56 1.53
N GLY A 115 24.27 6.81 1.71
CA GLY A 115 25.51 7.35 1.16
C GLY A 115 25.39 7.88 -0.28
N CYS A 116 24.19 7.83 -0.88
CA CYS A 116 23.91 8.44 -2.18
C CYS A 116 22.96 9.62 -2.01
N ASP A 117 23.20 10.70 -2.75
CA ASP A 117 22.30 11.87 -2.78
C ASP A 117 21.12 11.69 -3.76
N ASN A 118 21.18 10.64 -4.59
CA ASN A 118 20.18 10.41 -5.61
C ASN A 118 18.94 9.75 -5.01
N LYS A 119 17.82 10.48 -5.05
CA LYS A 119 16.50 9.98 -4.63
C LYS A 119 15.68 9.53 -5.84
N VAL A 120 15.05 8.38 -5.74
CA VAL A 120 14.22 7.81 -6.80
C VAL A 120 12.76 7.75 -6.33
N SER A 121 11.85 8.31 -7.13
CA SER A 121 10.41 8.27 -6.83
C SER A 121 9.91 6.84 -6.86
N CYS A 122 9.45 6.34 -5.71
CA CYS A 122 8.98 4.96 -5.54
C CYS A 122 7.46 4.83 -5.44
N GLY A 123 6.75 5.95 -5.31
CA GLY A 123 5.29 5.93 -5.20
C GLY A 123 4.71 7.20 -4.62
N TYR A 124 3.49 7.07 -4.13
CA TYR A 124 2.72 8.20 -3.63
C TYR A 124 1.99 7.82 -2.34
N ALA A 125 1.65 8.84 -1.54
CA ALA A 125 0.71 8.72 -0.44
C ALA A 125 -0.42 9.73 -0.66
N ILE A 126 -1.66 9.26 -0.67
CA ILE A 126 -2.86 10.02 -0.99
C ILE A 126 -3.95 9.76 0.03
N THR A 127 -5.00 10.57 0.04
CA THR A 127 -6.11 10.41 0.97
C THR A 127 -7.47 10.37 0.28
N LEU A 128 -8.39 9.62 0.88
CA LEU A 128 -9.79 9.57 0.43
C LEU A 128 -10.48 10.93 0.56
N ASN A 129 -10.12 11.71 1.58
CA ASN A 129 -10.70 13.04 1.76
C ASN A 129 -10.37 14.00 0.60
N SER A 130 -9.27 13.75 -0.11
CA SER A 130 -8.85 14.53 -1.28
C SER A 130 -9.25 13.90 -2.62
N ALA A 131 -10.13 12.90 -2.66
CA ALA A 131 -10.47 12.12 -3.85
C ALA A 131 -10.84 12.97 -5.08
N ASP A 132 -11.62 14.03 -4.89
CA ASP A 132 -12.02 14.90 -6.01
C ASP A 132 -10.87 15.74 -6.59
N GLN A 133 -9.89 16.06 -5.73
CA GLN A 133 -8.68 16.76 -6.15
C GLN A 133 -7.70 15.78 -6.83
N ILE A 134 -7.58 14.55 -6.33
CA ILE A 134 -6.74 13.49 -6.90
C ILE A 134 -7.08 13.19 -8.36
N LYS A 135 -8.37 13.24 -8.74
CA LYS A 135 -8.80 13.09 -10.15
C LYS A 135 -8.06 14.00 -11.11
N LYS A 136 -7.78 15.25 -10.69
CA LYS A 136 -7.07 16.24 -11.52
C LYS A 136 -5.62 15.87 -11.79
N TYR A 137 -5.05 15.03 -10.97
CA TYR A 137 -3.65 14.59 -11.03
C TYR A 137 -3.50 13.12 -11.47
N SER A 138 -4.57 12.50 -11.98
CA SER A 138 -4.57 11.07 -12.36
C SER A 138 -3.42 10.68 -13.30
N HIS A 139 -2.99 11.58 -14.19
CA HIS A 139 -1.86 11.37 -15.09
C HIS A 139 -0.53 11.12 -14.36
N LEU A 140 -0.35 11.65 -13.14
CA LEU A 140 0.86 11.45 -12.33
C LEU A 140 0.92 10.04 -11.73
N PHE A 141 -0.22 9.35 -11.63
CA PHE A 141 -0.31 8.03 -11.02
C PHE A 141 -0.34 6.89 -12.05
N SER A 142 -0.05 7.21 -13.32
CA SER A 142 -0.11 6.24 -14.43
C SER A 142 0.89 5.07 -14.29
N ASP A 143 1.93 5.23 -13.51
CA ASP A 143 2.97 4.23 -13.25
C ASP A 143 2.76 3.45 -11.92
N VAL A 144 1.72 3.78 -11.16
CA VAL A 144 1.35 3.03 -9.95
C VAL A 144 0.83 1.64 -10.31
N GLN A 145 1.39 0.60 -9.72
CA GLN A 145 1.06 -0.80 -10.00
C GLN A 145 0.27 -1.47 -8.87
N ARG A 146 0.15 -0.85 -7.72
CA ARG A 146 -0.61 -1.36 -6.56
C ARG A 146 -0.94 -0.27 -5.56
N ILE A 147 -2.00 -0.51 -4.79
CA ILE A 147 -2.44 0.37 -3.72
C ILE A 147 -2.43 -0.42 -2.42
N MET A 148 -1.95 0.17 -1.35
CA MET A 148 -2.06 -0.34 0.00
C MET A 148 -2.92 0.62 0.82
N PHE A 149 -4.07 0.13 1.28
CA PHE A 149 -4.98 0.88 2.16
C PHE A 149 -4.90 0.27 3.55
N ASP A 150 -4.05 0.86 4.38
CA ASP A 150 -3.90 0.42 5.77
C ASP A 150 -5.00 1.01 6.65
N GLU A 151 -5.40 0.25 7.66
CA GLU A 151 -6.50 0.61 8.58
C GLU A 151 -7.82 0.98 7.87
N PHE A 152 -8.18 0.22 6.80
CA PHE A 152 -9.40 0.48 6.05
C PHE A 152 -10.67 0.37 6.91
N GLN A 153 -10.65 -0.40 8.00
CA GLN A 153 -11.67 -0.36 9.04
C GLN A 153 -11.22 0.61 10.14
N SER A 154 -12.02 1.63 10.39
CA SER A 154 -11.74 2.59 11.44
C SER A 154 -12.10 2.01 12.80
N GLU A 155 -11.15 1.94 13.72
CA GLU A 155 -11.40 1.48 15.10
C GLU A 155 -12.34 2.43 15.86
N SER A 156 -12.30 3.72 15.53
CA SER A 156 -13.14 4.75 16.14
C SER A 156 -14.45 5.03 15.39
N CYS A 157 -14.76 4.22 14.39
CA CYS A 157 -15.92 4.41 13.50
C CYS A 157 -15.95 5.77 12.78
N HIS A 158 -14.80 6.43 12.64
CA HIS A 158 -14.69 7.67 11.87
C HIS A 158 -14.35 7.35 10.42
N TYR A 159 -15.32 7.53 9.55
CA TYR A 159 -15.20 7.34 8.11
C TYR A 159 -15.39 8.66 7.36
N CYS A 160 -14.78 8.77 6.19
CA CYS A 160 -15.07 9.89 5.31
C CYS A 160 -16.50 9.86 4.80
N PRO A 161 -17.20 10.99 4.67
CA PRO A 161 -18.46 11.00 3.94
C PRO A 161 -18.29 10.37 2.56
N ASP A 162 -19.23 9.48 2.17
CA ASP A 162 -19.18 8.73 0.90
C ASP A 162 -17.88 7.93 0.65
N GLU A 163 -17.29 7.37 1.71
CA GLU A 163 -15.97 6.73 1.67
C GLU A 163 -15.83 5.68 0.56
N ILE A 164 -16.82 4.84 0.37
CA ILE A 164 -16.81 3.82 -0.70
C ILE A 164 -16.76 4.46 -2.08
N LYS A 165 -17.56 5.50 -2.33
CA LYS A 165 -17.54 6.21 -3.61
C LYS A 165 -16.21 6.90 -3.86
N LYS A 166 -15.63 7.51 -2.83
CA LYS A 166 -14.31 8.13 -2.88
C LYS A 166 -13.22 7.10 -3.17
N PHE A 167 -13.27 5.94 -2.50
CA PHE A 167 -12.35 4.83 -2.73
C PHE A 167 -12.41 4.35 -4.20
N ILE A 168 -13.61 4.04 -4.70
CA ILE A 168 -13.79 3.61 -6.10
C ILE A 168 -13.26 4.69 -7.06
N SER A 169 -13.54 5.96 -6.77
CA SER A 169 -13.08 7.08 -7.58
C SER A 169 -11.56 7.21 -7.62
N VAL A 170 -10.89 7.07 -6.49
CA VAL A 170 -9.43 7.10 -6.39
C VAL A 170 -8.83 5.90 -7.14
N HIS A 171 -9.32 4.70 -6.87
CA HIS A 171 -8.87 3.48 -7.54
C HIS A 171 -8.99 3.60 -9.07
N THR A 172 -10.16 4.00 -9.56
CA THR A 172 -10.39 4.19 -10.99
C THR A 172 -9.47 5.26 -11.58
N SER A 173 -9.21 6.35 -10.85
CA SER A 173 -8.31 7.42 -11.31
C SER A 173 -6.87 6.93 -11.48
N ILE A 174 -6.41 6.08 -10.57
CA ILE A 174 -5.07 5.45 -10.63
C ILE A 174 -5.04 4.38 -11.73
N ALA A 175 -6.06 3.52 -11.80
CA ALA A 175 -6.11 2.40 -12.73
C ALA A 175 -6.22 2.84 -14.20
N ARG A 176 -6.88 3.97 -14.47
CA ARG A 176 -6.97 4.54 -15.83
C ARG A 176 -5.64 5.11 -16.31
N GLY A 177 -4.83 5.67 -15.41
CA GLY A 177 -3.54 6.27 -15.76
C GLY A 177 -3.64 7.28 -16.91
N ALA A 178 -2.94 7.00 -18.00
CA ALA A 178 -2.87 7.89 -19.18
C ALA A 178 -4.07 7.81 -20.13
N GLY A 179 -5.18 7.17 -19.77
CA GLY A 179 -6.46 7.53 -20.40
C GLY A 179 -7.20 6.45 -21.21
N GLU A 180 -6.67 5.29 -21.55
CA GLU A 180 -7.40 4.45 -22.53
C GLU A 180 -7.95 3.12 -21.99
N GLN A 181 -7.22 2.41 -21.18
CA GLN A 181 -7.70 1.14 -20.61
C GLN A 181 -7.49 1.09 -19.10
N ILE A 182 -8.46 0.53 -18.40
CA ILE A 182 -8.32 0.26 -16.96
C ILE A 182 -7.27 -0.84 -16.80
N ARG A 183 -6.17 -0.51 -16.12
CA ARG A 183 -5.10 -1.45 -15.79
C ARG A 183 -5.47 -2.24 -14.55
N TYR A 184 -4.92 -3.43 -14.42
CA TYR A 184 -4.97 -4.17 -13.18
C TYR A 184 -4.06 -3.49 -12.14
N VAL A 185 -4.67 -2.85 -11.14
CA VAL A 185 -3.98 -2.21 -10.01
C VAL A 185 -4.57 -2.77 -8.72
N PRO A 186 -4.01 -3.87 -8.18
CA PRO A 186 -4.55 -4.49 -6.98
C PRO A 186 -4.49 -3.58 -5.77
N VAL A 187 -5.53 -3.68 -4.94
CA VAL A 187 -5.63 -2.98 -3.66
C VAL A 187 -5.50 -3.97 -2.52
N TYR A 188 -4.57 -3.70 -1.61
CA TYR A 188 -4.41 -4.45 -0.37
C TYR A 188 -5.05 -3.64 0.76
N MET A 189 -6.24 -4.06 1.20
CA MET A 189 -6.98 -3.47 2.31
C MET A 189 -6.61 -4.19 3.60
N LEU A 190 -5.98 -3.50 4.54
CA LEU A 190 -5.48 -4.07 5.77
C LEU A 190 -6.24 -3.48 6.97
N SER A 191 -6.62 -4.34 7.91
CA SER A 191 -7.33 -3.93 9.12
C SER A 191 -7.04 -4.86 10.30
N ASN A 192 -7.30 -4.36 11.48
CA ASN A 192 -7.28 -5.14 12.71
C ASN A 192 -8.65 -5.80 12.97
#